data_8b8d158e8325c9b1a952faeccad768c8
#
_entry.id   8b8d158e8325c9b1a952faeccad768c8
#
_cell.length_a   1.000
_cell.length_b   1.000
_cell.length_c   1.000
_cell.angle_alpha   90.00
_cell.angle_beta   90.00
_cell.angle_gamma   90.00
#
_symmetry.space_group_name_H-M   'P 1'
#
loop_
_entity.id
_entity.type
_entity.pdbx_description
1 polymer ?
#
loop_
_entity_poly.entity_id
_entity_poly.type
_entity_poly.pdbx_seq_one_letter_code
_entity_poly.pdbx_strand_id
1 'polypeptide(L)'
;MYSTMQDFPLTVTGILRHGTGWYSNRRVITAGPDGYRDISFGELGTRVAQLAHGLRELDVSDGDRVATFMWNNQEHLEAYFAAPCMGAVLHTLNVRLAREQIAF
;
A
#
# COMPACT_ATOMS: atom_id res chain seq x y z
N MET A 1 8.44 30.07 19.55
CA MET A 1 9.79 29.79 18.96
C MET A 1 9.59 29.11 17.63
N TYR A 2 10.11 29.65 16.57
CA TYR A 2 10.06 29.01 15.27
C TYR A 2 11.08 27.87 15.25
N SER A 3 10.63 26.67 14.90
CA SER A 3 11.49 25.49 14.70
C SER A 3 12.19 25.57 13.35
N THR A 4 13.39 24.99 13.24
CA THR A 4 14.06 24.76 11.95
C THR A 4 13.52 23.55 11.20
N MET A 5 12.59 22.80 11.80
CA MET A 5 11.90 21.69 11.13
C MET A 5 10.98 22.21 10.02
N GLN A 6 10.96 21.50 8.92
CA GLN A 6 10.02 21.79 7.85
C GLN A 6 8.58 21.55 8.30
N ASP A 7 7.68 22.44 7.96
CA ASP A 7 6.24 22.25 8.08
C ASP A 7 5.75 21.42 6.89
N PHE A 8 6.01 20.12 6.96
CA PHE A 8 5.69 19.15 5.91
C PHE A 8 4.96 17.94 6.52
N PRO A 9 3.79 17.58 6.00
CA PRO A 9 3.03 16.45 6.52
C PRO A 9 3.74 15.11 6.21
N LEU A 10 3.99 14.32 7.24
CA LEU A 10 4.55 12.97 7.13
C LEU A 10 3.41 11.99 6.77
N THR A 11 3.17 11.83 5.49
CA THR A 11 2.10 10.95 4.96
C THR A 11 2.64 9.82 4.11
N VAL A 12 1.90 8.72 4.04
CA VAL A 12 2.20 7.59 3.13
C VAL A 12 2.18 8.05 1.67
N THR A 13 1.30 8.99 1.32
CA THR A 13 1.25 9.62 -0.01
C THR A 13 2.58 10.30 -0.36
N GLY A 14 3.21 10.96 0.62
CA GLY A 14 4.53 11.59 0.41
C GLY A 14 5.60 10.56 0.06
N ILE A 15 5.60 9.42 0.75
CA ILE A 15 6.53 8.29 0.48
C ILE A 15 6.31 7.74 -0.94
N LEU A 16 5.05 7.47 -1.30
CA LEU A 16 4.70 6.97 -2.64
C LEU A 16 5.15 7.94 -3.74
N ARG A 17 4.84 9.23 -3.60
CA ARG A 17 5.25 10.27 -4.56
C ARG A 17 6.76 10.37 -4.70
N HIS A 18 7.49 10.27 -3.61
CA HIS A 18 8.95 10.28 -3.64
C HIS A 18 9.50 9.07 -4.43
N GLY A 19 9.02 7.86 -4.13
CA GLY A 19 9.44 6.64 -4.84
C GLY A 19 9.11 6.67 -6.32
N THR A 20 7.88 7.01 -6.67
CA THR A 20 7.40 7.00 -8.06
C THR A 20 7.96 8.14 -8.90
N GLY A 21 8.26 9.31 -8.29
CA GLY A 21 8.82 10.46 -8.98
C GLY A 21 10.34 10.38 -9.17
N TRP A 22 11.08 10.24 -8.07
CA TRP A 22 12.55 10.27 -8.11
C TRP A 22 13.20 8.92 -8.43
N TYR A 23 12.52 7.83 -8.12
CA TYR A 23 13.04 6.47 -8.25
C TYR A 23 12.15 5.57 -9.10
N SER A 24 11.48 6.14 -10.11
CA SER A 24 10.50 5.45 -10.96
C SER A 24 11.04 4.14 -11.59
N ASN A 25 12.34 4.07 -11.89
CA ASN A 25 13.00 2.91 -12.49
C ASN A 25 13.46 1.85 -11.47
N ARG A 26 13.40 2.13 -10.15
CA ARG A 26 13.71 1.13 -9.14
C ARG A 26 12.66 0.04 -9.12
N ARG A 27 13.08 -1.16 -8.71
CA ARG A 27 12.26 -2.37 -8.86
C ARG A 27 11.70 -2.83 -7.52
N VAL A 28 10.45 -3.28 -7.56
CA VAL A 28 9.81 -4.09 -6.53
C VAL A 28 9.90 -5.53 -6.99
N ILE A 29 10.57 -6.37 -6.22
CA ILE A 29 10.83 -7.78 -6.56
C ILE A 29 9.98 -8.65 -5.65
N THR A 30 9.18 -9.54 -6.24
CA THR A 30 8.39 -10.54 -5.53
C THR A 30 8.94 -11.93 -5.81
N ALA A 31 9.31 -12.65 -4.74
CA ALA A 31 9.66 -14.05 -4.84
C ALA A 31 8.40 -14.93 -4.91
N GLY A 32 8.37 -15.88 -5.81
CA GLY A 32 7.29 -16.85 -5.97
C GLY A 32 7.83 -18.26 -6.15
N PRO A 33 6.95 -19.28 -6.20
CA PRO A 33 7.37 -20.68 -6.35
C PRO A 33 8.10 -20.94 -7.67
N ASP A 34 7.77 -20.18 -8.73
CA ASP A 34 8.35 -20.34 -10.06
C ASP A 34 9.48 -19.34 -10.36
N GLY A 35 10.00 -18.63 -9.34
CA GLY A 35 11.06 -17.64 -9.47
C GLY A 35 10.67 -16.25 -9.01
N TYR A 36 11.27 -15.24 -9.62
CA TYR A 36 11.05 -13.85 -9.27
C TYR A 36 10.27 -13.13 -10.36
N ARG A 37 9.36 -12.25 -9.95
CA ARG A 37 8.75 -11.25 -10.82
C ARG A 37 9.01 -9.87 -10.26
N ASP A 38 9.01 -8.86 -11.10
CA ASP A 38 9.26 -7.50 -10.67
C ASP A 38 8.46 -6.47 -11.46
N ILE A 39 8.26 -5.31 -10.84
CA ILE A 39 7.73 -4.11 -11.47
C ILE A 39 8.58 -2.91 -11.07
N SER A 40 8.51 -1.83 -11.84
CA SER A 40 9.11 -0.56 -11.46
C SER A 40 8.25 0.19 -10.43
N PHE A 41 8.85 1.15 -9.70
CA PHE A 41 8.07 2.04 -8.84
C PHE A 41 7.10 2.92 -9.63
N GLY A 42 7.42 3.25 -10.88
CA GLY A 42 6.49 3.96 -11.76
C GLY A 42 5.23 3.13 -12.03
N GLU A 43 5.39 1.85 -12.39
CA GLU A 43 4.29 0.90 -12.57
C GLU A 43 3.52 0.66 -11.27
N LEU A 44 4.23 0.53 -10.12
CA LEU A 44 3.60 0.41 -8.82
C LEU A 44 2.66 1.59 -8.55
N GLY A 45 3.10 2.83 -8.84
CA GLY A 45 2.27 4.02 -8.66
C GLY A 45 0.97 3.96 -9.47
N THR A 46 1.04 3.51 -10.72
CA THR A 46 -0.13 3.32 -11.57
C THR A 46 -1.09 2.27 -10.99
N ARG A 47 -0.56 1.14 -10.55
CA ARG A 47 -1.36 0.05 -9.96
C ARG A 47 -1.99 0.44 -8.63
N VAL A 48 -1.27 1.20 -7.80
CA VAL A 48 -1.81 1.78 -6.55
C VAL A 48 -3.01 2.68 -6.84
N ALA A 49 -2.92 3.54 -7.86
CA ALA A 49 -4.03 4.40 -8.26
C ALA A 49 -5.24 3.59 -8.77
N GLN A 50 -4.99 2.56 -9.57
CA GLN A 50 -6.03 1.64 -10.05
C GLN A 50 -6.74 0.91 -8.89
N LEU A 51 -5.97 0.40 -7.92
CA LEU A 51 -6.53 -0.27 -6.74
C LEU A 51 -7.35 0.70 -5.89
N ALA A 52 -6.84 1.90 -5.63
CA ALA A 52 -7.58 2.93 -4.88
C ALA A 52 -8.90 3.30 -5.58
N HIS A 53 -8.88 3.40 -6.91
CA HIS A 53 -10.09 3.66 -7.68
C HIS A 53 -11.09 2.49 -7.56
N GLY A 54 -10.62 1.25 -7.72
CA GLY A 54 -11.47 0.06 -7.54
C GLY A 54 -12.08 -0.06 -6.13
N LEU A 55 -11.33 0.31 -5.09
CA LEU A 55 -11.86 0.35 -3.73
C LEU A 55 -12.96 1.40 -3.56
N ARG A 56 -12.83 2.57 -4.21
CA ARG A 56 -13.90 3.58 -4.21
C ARG A 56 -15.16 3.12 -4.95
N GLU A 57 -15.02 2.36 -6.03
CA GLU A 57 -16.16 1.74 -6.74
C GLU A 57 -16.88 0.69 -5.87
N LEU A 58 -16.21 0.17 -4.85
CA LEU A 58 -16.77 -0.71 -3.81
C LEU A 58 -17.27 0.07 -2.57
N ASP A 59 -17.49 1.38 -2.70
CA ASP A 59 -17.97 2.28 -1.65
C ASP A 59 -17.02 2.45 -0.45
N VAL A 60 -15.72 2.12 -0.59
CA VAL A 60 -14.74 2.40 0.47
C VAL A 60 -14.49 3.90 0.56
N SER A 61 -14.74 4.47 1.73
CA SER A 61 -14.65 5.89 2.03
C SER A 61 -13.51 6.21 3.01
N ASP A 62 -13.26 7.50 3.22
CA ASP A 62 -12.28 7.97 4.19
C ASP A 62 -12.61 7.47 5.59
N GLY A 63 -11.60 6.93 6.29
CA GLY A 63 -11.74 6.36 7.62
C GLY A 63 -12.19 4.89 7.67
N ASP A 64 -12.64 4.33 6.55
CA ASP A 64 -12.98 2.91 6.49
C ASP A 64 -11.78 2.01 6.68
N ARG A 65 -12.02 0.82 7.20
CA ARG A 65 -10.98 -0.20 7.39
C ARG A 65 -11.01 -1.21 6.25
N VAL A 66 -9.88 -1.32 5.55
CA VAL A 66 -9.65 -2.32 4.50
C VAL A 66 -8.77 -3.42 5.08
N ALA A 67 -9.33 -4.59 5.31
CA ALA A 67 -8.58 -5.74 5.79
C ALA A 67 -7.90 -6.47 4.62
N THR A 68 -6.65 -6.90 4.84
CA THR A 68 -5.94 -7.78 3.91
C THR A 68 -5.61 -9.11 4.58
N PHE A 69 -5.84 -10.20 3.86
CA PHE A 69 -5.49 -11.55 4.28
C PHE A 69 -4.67 -12.21 3.16
N MET A 70 -3.38 -11.92 3.14
CA MET A 70 -2.50 -12.34 2.04
C MET A 70 -1.03 -12.31 2.45
N TRP A 71 -0.19 -13.03 1.69
CA TRP A 71 1.25 -12.99 1.84
C TRP A 71 1.84 -11.67 1.37
N ASN A 72 3.05 -11.37 1.84
CA ASN A 72 3.81 -10.21 1.39
C ASN A 72 4.31 -10.43 -0.04
N ASN A 73 3.72 -9.69 -0.94
CA ASN A 73 4.01 -9.69 -2.36
C ASN A 73 3.74 -8.28 -2.93
N GLN A 74 3.88 -8.12 -4.24
CA GLN A 74 3.62 -6.86 -4.92
C GLN A 74 2.19 -6.35 -4.65
N GLU A 75 1.19 -7.20 -4.76
CA GLU A 75 -0.23 -6.82 -4.57
C GLU A 75 -0.49 -6.34 -3.13
N HIS A 76 0.15 -6.96 -2.16
CA HIS A 76 0.04 -6.49 -0.77
C HIS A 76 0.71 -5.12 -0.58
N LEU A 77 1.85 -4.88 -1.24
CA LEU A 77 2.48 -3.57 -1.25
C LEU A 77 1.59 -2.51 -1.90
N GLU A 78 0.88 -2.85 -2.99
CA GLU A 78 -0.11 -1.97 -3.60
C GLU A 78 -1.21 -1.58 -2.59
N ALA A 79 -1.71 -2.53 -1.80
CA ALA A 79 -2.71 -2.28 -0.76
C ALA A 79 -2.16 -1.40 0.38
N TYR A 80 -0.87 -1.58 0.77
CA TYR A 80 -0.20 -0.74 1.76
C TYR A 80 -0.14 0.74 1.36
N PHE A 81 -0.10 1.02 0.08
CA PHE A 81 -0.16 2.40 -0.42
C PHE A 81 -1.59 2.85 -0.75
N ALA A 82 -2.38 2.01 -1.42
CA ALA A 82 -3.70 2.40 -1.90
C ALA A 82 -4.64 2.81 -0.77
N ALA A 83 -4.80 1.97 0.25
CA ALA A 83 -5.73 2.26 1.34
C ALA A 83 -5.38 3.56 2.10
N PRO A 84 -4.14 3.77 2.60
CA PRO A 84 -3.81 5.03 3.28
C PRO A 84 -3.82 6.25 2.35
N CYS A 85 -3.40 6.10 1.09
CA CYS A 85 -3.38 7.23 0.16
C CYS A 85 -4.77 7.72 -0.24
N MET A 86 -5.80 6.89 -0.10
CA MET A 86 -7.20 7.28 -0.32
C MET A 86 -7.93 7.70 0.96
N GLY A 87 -7.25 7.73 2.12
CA GLY A 87 -7.82 8.10 3.41
C GLY A 87 -8.41 6.94 4.22
N ALA A 88 -8.31 5.71 3.72
CA ALA A 88 -8.75 4.51 4.43
C ALA A 88 -7.66 3.98 5.37
N VAL A 89 -8.02 3.08 6.27
CA VAL A 89 -7.12 2.42 7.21
C VAL A 89 -6.83 1.00 6.76
N LEU A 90 -5.57 0.68 6.50
CA LEU A 90 -5.19 -0.69 6.20
C LEU A 90 -5.09 -1.52 7.48
N HIS A 91 -5.79 -2.67 7.51
CA HIS A 91 -5.74 -3.65 8.58
C HIS A 91 -5.22 -4.98 8.06
N THR A 92 -3.96 -5.29 8.34
CA THR A 92 -3.36 -6.55 7.90
C THR A 92 -3.67 -7.67 8.87
N LEU A 93 -4.27 -8.75 8.37
CA LEU A 93 -4.53 -9.96 9.15
C LEU A 93 -3.34 -10.91 9.03
N ASN A 94 -2.94 -11.49 10.16
CA ASN A 94 -1.86 -12.47 10.15
C ASN A 94 -2.35 -13.80 9.57
N VAL A 95 -1.83 -14.18 8.42
CA VAL A 95 -2.21 -15.42 7.69
C VAL A 95 -1.86 -16.72 8.42
N ARG A 96 -1.06 -16.63 9.50
CA ARG A 96 -0.65 -17.78 10.32
C ARG A 96 -1.52 -18.01 11.54
N LEU A 97 -2.49 -17.14 11.79
CA LEU A 97 -3.42 -17.31 12.91
C LEU A 97 -4.44 -18.41 12.63
N ALA A 98 -4.85 -19.11 13.67
CA ALA A 98 -5.95 -20.06 13.60
C ALA A 98 -7.27 -19.33 13.30
N ARG A 99 -8.23 -20.05 12.71
CA ARG A 99 -9.52 -19.50 12.30
C ARG A 99 -10.24 -18.74 13.43
N GLU A 100 -10.20 -19.29 14.65
CA GLU A 100 -10.84 -18.72 15.82
C GLU A 100 -10.21 -17.39 16.24
N GLN A 101 -8.91 -17.23 15.99
CA GLN A 101 -8.16 -15.99 16.28
C GLN A 101 -8.40 -14.91 15.23
N ILE A 102 -8.68 -15.31 13.98
CA ILE A 102 -9.00 -14.35 12.90
C ILE A 102 -10.45 -13.88 13.02
N ALA A 103 -11.35 -14.74 13.51
CA ALA A 103 -12.77 -14.44 13.66
C ALA A 103 -13.10 -13.59 14.90
N PHE A 104 -12.15 -13.36 15.79
CA PHE A 104 -12.30 -12.53 17.00
C PHE A 104 -12.19 -11.05 16.66
#